data_6aa7e7fa6ae8e850bbdce7dc56b8d5a4
#
_entry.id   6aa7e7fa6ae8e850bbdce7dc56b8d5a4
#
_cell.length_a   1.000
_cell.length_b   1.000
_cell.length_c   1.000
_cell.angle_alpha   90.00
_cell.angle_beta   90.00
_cell.angle_gamma   90.00
#
_symmetry.space_group_name_H-M   'P 1'
#
loop_
_entity.id
_entity.type
_entity.pdbx_description
1 polymer ?
#
loop_
_entity_poly.entity_id
_entity_poly.type
_entity_poly.pdbx_seq_one_letter_code
_entity_poly.pdbx_strand_id
1 'polypeptide(L)'
;MNSEVKNELKVKDIGQVATTKMLSQVIDFANLDSMPLTNVEKQYAVGIITNINKKISTPDKDGRRVEWQDLDVKGCQLPQQIKSYAKLGLQIELQEMFIDIRNNGKTGLKDINLKMQYQGVEKIITRYCTYGDKKVVRFYKDIICKGDKIVEKPNLLTGLYEIKSHDYYETDDVDYRNKYENIIGAYAIAYILEDGKLNPYIARIDKNRIERGKKAAMTQNIWNSDTRKMVIKTAVWELYNVLKPYMIMPQEVANDLDKIIKNEVNFDNKDFIEVEAEDVKKTVKESIASEKVDNDFNNDETNNSDEERTKKLKEEALNQLKESQKSDSYSPMKEFNMYD
;
A
#
# COMPACT_ATOMS: atom_id res chain seq x y z
N MET A 1 -9.09 51.20 5.24
CA MET A 1 -8.63 49.89 5.75
C MET A 1 -9.49 48.84 5.13
N ASN A 2 -8.94 48.13 4.22
CA ASN A 2 -9.44 47.72 2.94
C ASN A 2 -10.16 46.38 2.95
N SER A 3 -11.05 46.21 1.97
CA SER A 3 -11.84 45.02 1.68
C SER A 3 -10.97 43.73 1.57
N GLU A 4 -9.72 43.85 1.19
CA GLU A 4 -8.75 42.74 1.11
C GLU A 4 -8.39 42.19 2.49
N VAL A 5 -8.11 43.02 3.50
CA VAL A 5 -7.80 42.59 4.87
C VAL A 5 -9.00 41.90 5.53
N LYS A 6 -10.25 42.39 5.24
CA LYS A 6 -11.47 41.73 5.72
C LYS A 6 -11.72 40.37 5.04
N ASN A 7 -11.31 40.21 3.79
CA ASN A 7 -11.41 38.93 3.09
C ASN A 7 -10.38 37.92 3.55
N GLU A 8 -9.14 38.33 3.82
CA GLU A 8 -8.11 37.46 4.38
C GLU A 8 -8.45 36.97 5.79
N LEU A 9 -9.01 37.82 6.65
CA LEU A 9 -9.47 37.44 7.98
C LEU A 9 -10.64 36.43 7.91
N LYS A 10 -11.61 36.64 7.03
CA LYS A 10 -12.72 35.69 6.82
C LYS A 10 -12.23 34.31 6.28
N VAL A 11 -11.27 34.29 5.38
CA VAL A 11 -10.70 33.04 4.85
C VAL A 11 -9.94 32.29 5.93
N LYS A 12 -9.18 32.95 6.80
CA LYS A 12 -8.51 32.35 7.96
C LYS A 12 -9.52 31.73 8.94
N ASP A 13 -10.60 32.44 9.25
CA ASP A 13 -11.64 31.95 10.17
C ASP A 13 -12.37 30.71 9.61
N ILE A 14 -12.72 30.70 8.33
CA ILE A 14 -13.37 29.56 7.67
C ILE A 14 -12.43 28.36 7.66
N GLY A 15 -11.13 28.54 7.35
CA GLY A 15 -10.13 27.48 7.38
C GLY A 15 -9.95 26.90 8.79
N GLN A 16 -9.99 27.72 9.82
CA GLN A 16 -9.86 27.29 11.21
C GLN A 16 -11.08 26.50 11.68
N VAL A 17 -12.30 26.95 11.34
CA VAL A 17 -13.55 26.22 11.63
C VAL A 17 -13.59 24.87 10.91
N ALA A 18 -13.22 24.84 9.62
CA ALA A 18 -13.15 23.61 8.85
C ALA A 18 -12.13 22.63 9.42
N THR A 19 -10.97 23.12 9.86
CA THR A 19 -9.92 22.31 10.51
C THR A 19 -10.42 21.68 11.79
N THR A 20 -11.10 22.46 12.65
CA THR A 20 -11.63 21.97 13.93
C THR A 20 -12.71 20.90 13.70
N LYS A 21 -13.64 21.15 12.79
CA LYS A 21 -14.71 20.20 12.44
C LYS A 21 -14.13 18.89 11.87
N MET A 22 -13.18 18.99 10.96
CA MET A 22 -12.54 17.82 10.36
C MET A 22 -11.75 17.02 11.40
N LEU A 23 -11.00 17.69 12.27
CA LEU A 23 -10.25 17.04 13.35
C LEU A 23 -11.18 16.31 14.32
N SER A 24 -12.33 16.90 14.69
CA SER A 24 -13.35 16.22 15.49
C SER A 24 -13.79 14.92 14.82
N GLN A 25 -14.15 14.95 13.55
CA GLN A 25 -14.56 13.77 12.80
C GLN A 25 -13.45 12.68 12.77
N VAL A 26 -12.19 13.08 12.60
CA VAL A 26 -11.04 12.13 12.63
C VAL A 26 -10.90 11.48 13.99
N ILE A 27 -11.06 12.24 15.08
CA ILE A 27 -11.02 11.73 16.45
C ILE A 27 -12.21 10.80 16.71
N ASP A 28 -13.42 11.16 16.27
CA ASP A 28 -14.60 10.31 16.41
C ASP A 28 -14.43 8.97 15.71
N PHE A 29 -13.91 8.95 14.49
CA PHE A 29 -13.56 7.71 13.78
C PHE A 29 -12.51 6.88 14.52
N ALA A 30 -11.48 7.51 15.09
CA ALA A 30 -10.47 6.80 15.86
C ALA A 30 -11.05 6.16 17.13
N ASN A 31 -11.97 6.86 17.79
CA ASN A 31 -12.64 6.36 19.00
C ASN A 31 -13.63 5.22 18.69
N LEU A 32 -14.36 5.30 17.57
CA LEU A 32 -15.26 4.25 17.11
C LEU A 32 -14.51 2.93 16.84
N ASP A 33 -13.30 3.04 16.30
CA ASP A 33 -12.43 1.88 16.06
C ASP A 33 -11.72 1.39 17.34
N SER A 34 -12.08 1.94 18.53
CA SER A 34 -11.43 1.67 19.82
C SER A 34 -9.92 1.99 19.84
N MET A 35 -9.48 2.92 19.00
CA MET A 35 -8.07 3.24 18.74
C MET A 35 -7.85 4.74 18.75
N PRO A 36 -7.92 5.39 19.92
CA PRO A 36 -7.76 6.83 20.01
C PRO A 36 -6.39 7.29 19.50
N LEU A 37 -6.37 8.46 18.88
CA LEU A 37 -5.12 9.08 18.43
C LEU A 37 -4.32 9.59 19.63
N THR A 38 -3.03 9.29 19.64
CA THR A 38 -2.08 9.93 20.55
C THR A 38 -1.95 11.42 20.25
N ASN A 39 -1.36 12.19 21.16
CA ASN A 39 -1.13 13.63 20.93
C ASN A 39 -0.24 13.89 19.71
N VAL A 40 0.74 13.03 19.45
CA VAL A 40 1.61 13.13 18.27
C VAL A 40 0.82 12.85 16.99
N GLU A 41 -0.01 11.81 16.98
CA GLU A 41 -0.86 11.47 15.81
C GLU A 41 -1.90 12.56 15.53
N LYS A 42 -2.45 13.20 16.58
CA LYS A 42 -3.31 14.39 16.41
C LYS A 42 -2.56 15.54 15.72
N GLN A 43 -1.29 15.77 16.05
CA GLN A 43 -0.48 16.79 15.36
C GLN A 43 -0.29 16.43 13.88
N TYR A 44 -0.04 15.18 13.54
CA TYR A 44 0.00 14.74 12.13
C TYR A 44 -1.34 14.98 11.42
N ALA A 45 -2.47 14.64 12.06
CA ALA A 45 -3.80 14.88 11.50
C ALA A 45 -4.03 16.39 11.24
N VAL A 46 -3.68 17.25 12.19
CA VAL A 46 -3.75 18.72 12.02
C VAL A 46 -2.87 19.17 10.84
N GLY A 47 -1.65 18.66 10.74
CA GLY A 47 -0.74 18.96 9.62
C GLY A 47 -1.36 18.59 8.27
N ILE A 48 -1.94 17.39 8.15
CA ILE A 48 -2.62 16.94 6.92
C ILE A 48 -3.80 17.88 6.59
N ILE A 49 -4.67 18.19 7.55
CA ILE A 49 -5.85 19.07 7.33
C ILE A 49 -5.40 20.48 6.92
N THR A 50 -4.34 21.00 7.55
CA THR A 50 -3.76 22.31 7.19
C THR A 50 -3.26 22.31 5.75
N ASN A 51 -2.61 21.25 5.30
CA ASN A 51 -2.16 21.11 3.90
C ASN A 51 -3.33 20.96 2.93
N ILE A 52 -4.43 20.30 3.34
CA ILE A 52 -5.65 20.26 2.54
C ILE A 52 -6.20 21.69 2.38
N ASN A 53 -6.33 22.44 3.47
CA ASN A 53 -6.77 23.85 3.43
C ASN A 53 -5.89 24.69 2.49
N LYS A 54 -4.56 24.55 2.58
CA LYS A 54 -3.62 25.25 1.70
C LYS A 54 -3.82 24.86 0.23
N LYS A 55 -4.01 23.57 -0.04
CA LYS A 55 -4.21 23.04 -1.39
C LYS A 55 -5.47 23.57 -2.04
N ILE A 56 -6.61 23.53 -1.34
CA ILE A 56 -7.89 24.00 -1.87
C ILE A 56 -7.96 25.53 -1.99
N SER A 57 -7.28 26.26 -1.09
CA SER A 57 -7.20 27.73 -1.14
C SER A 57 -6.29 28.25 -2.25
N THR A 58 -5.42 27.42 -2.83
CA THR A 58 -4.55 27.80 -3.92
C THR A 58 -5.34 27.78 -5.23
N PRO A 59 -5.44 28.92 -5.96
CA PRO A 59 -6.15 28.95 -7.23
C PRO A 59 -5.52 28.00 -8.26
N ASP A 60 -6.33 27.41 -9.11
CA ASP A 60 -5.89 26.68 -10.27
C ASP A 60 -5.36 27.63 -11.39
N LYS A 61 -5.00 27.10 -12.54
CA LYS A 61 -4.49 27.87 -13.69
C LYS A 61 -5.50 28.87 -14.22
N ASP A 62 -6.80 28.63 -13.96
CA ASP A 62 -7.90 29.48 -14.39
C ASP A 62 -8.32 30.47 -13.29
N GLY A 63 -7.58 30.54 -12.19
CA GLY A 63 -7.89 31.40 -11.03
C GLY A 63 -9.01 30.90 -10.15
N ARG A 64 -9.52 29.67 -10.35
CA ARG A 64 -10.61 29.08 -9.57
C ARG A 64 -10.05 28.44 -8.32
N ARG A 65 -10.75 28.63 -7.20
CA ARG A 65 -10.46 27.96 -5.92
C ARG A 65 -11.43 26.81 -5.71
N VAL A 66 -11.01 25.84 -4.96
CA VAL A 66 -11.84 24.74 -4.48
C VAL A 66 -12.26 25.07 -3.05
N GLU A 67 -13.52 24.88 -2.72
CA GLU A 67 -14.02 25.03 -1.37
C GLU A 67 -14.28 23.67 -0.73
N TRP A 68 -14.38 23.60 0.61
CA TRP A 68 -14.67 22.35 1.31
C TRP A 68 -16.00 21.72 0.88
N GLN A 69 -16.99 22.52 0.53
CA GLN A 69 -18.29 22.05 0.05
C GLN A 69 -18.23 21.40 -1.34
N ASP A 70 -17.18 21.70 -2.12
CA ASP A 70 -16.97 21.10 -3.44
C ASP A 70 -16.36 19.70 -3.34
N LEU A 71 -15.87 19.31 -2.15
CA LEU A 71 -15.20 18.02 -1.93
C LEU A 71 -16.19 16.94 -1.51
N ASP A 72 -16.07 15.76 -2.08
CA ASP A 72 -16.78 14.55 -1.62
C ASP A 72 -16.08 13.94 -0.39
N VAL A 73 -16.15 14.66 0.73
CA VAL A 73 -15.52 14.24 2.00
C VAL A 73 -16.08 12.90 2.48
N LYS A 74 -17.38 12.68 2.31
CA LYS A 74 -18.07 11.46 2.77
C LYS A 74 -17.81 10.28 1.84
N GLY A 75 -18.00 10.46 0.54
CA GLY A 75 -17.77 9.39 -0.45
C GLY A 75 -16.32 8.94 -0.49
N CYS A 76 -15.38 9.86 -0.30
CA CYS A 76 -13.95 9.55 -0.20
C CYS A 76 -13.51 9.07 1.19
N GLN A 77 -14.38 9.05 2.20
CA GLN A 77 -14.05 8.67 3.59
C GLN A 77 -12.83 9.46 4.12
N LEU A 78 -12.75 10.76 3.83
CA LEU A 78 -11.57 11.58 4.12
C LEU A 78 -11.13 11.55 5.59
N PRO A 79 -12.04 11.62 6.61
CA PRO A 79 -11.64 11.52 8.02
C PRO A 79 -10.91 10.21 8.32
N GLN A 80 -11.36 9.08 7.75
CA GLN A 80 -10.73 7.78 7.91
C GLN A 80 -9.35 7.74 7.25
N GLN A 81 -9.21 8.30 6.05
CA GLN A 81 -7.91 8.42 5.39
C GLN A 81 -6.95 9.24 6.27
N ILE A 82 -7.37 10.41 6.77
CA ILE A 82 -6.54 11.27 7.63
C ILE A 82 -6.10 10.51 8.89
N LYS A 83 -7.02 9.77 9.54
CA LYS A 83 -6.71 8.91 10.70
C LYS A 83 -5.59 7.92 10.37
N SER A 84 -5.74 7.16 9.29
CA SER A 84 -4.79 6.12 8.91
C SER A 84 -3.40 6.70 8.57
N TYR A 85 -3.35 7.80 7.81
CA TYR A 85 -2.09 8.47 7.48
C TYR A 85 -1.42 9.13 8.70
N ALA A 86 -2.21 9.70 9.62
CA ALA A 86 -1.71 10.27 10.87
C ALA A 86 -1.10 9.19 11.78
N LYS A 87 -1.73 8.01 11.90
CA LYS A 87 -1.17 6.86 12.63
C LYS A 87 0.14 6.36 12.05
N LEU A 88 0.28 6.37 10.74
CA LEU A 88 1.53 6.06 10.06
C LEU A 88 2.58 7.16 10.24
N GLY A 89 2.20 8.35 10.73
CA GLY A 89 3.09 9.49 10.95
C GLY A 89 3.62 10.09 9.66
N LEU A 90 2.86 10.00 8.56
CA LEU A 90 3.28 10.49 7.25
C LEU A 90 3.03 11.99 7.10
N GLN A 91 3.95 12.67 6.42
CA GLN A 91 3.96 14.13 6.25
C GLN A 91 4.02 14.52 4.77
N ILE A 92 3.27 15.56 4.42
CA ILE A 92 3.23 16.10 3.05
C ILE A 92 4.50 16.88 2.76
N GLU A 93 5.00 17.63 3.74
CA GLU A 93 6.19 18.46 3.63
C GLU A 93 7.45 17.65 3.30
N LEU A 94 7.52 16.41 3.79
CA LEU A 94 8.62 15.48 3.52
C LEU A 94 8.40 14.64 2.26
N GLN A 95 7.37 14.94 1.47
CA GLN A 95 6.99 14.18 0.28
C GLN A 95 6.70 12.69 0.56
N GLU A 96 6.27 12.36 1.78
CA GLU A 96 5.90 11.00 2.17
C GLU A 96 4.51 10.64 1.67
N MET A 97 3.68 11.65 1.44
CA MET A 97 2.32 11.56 0.90
C MET A 97 1.95 12.83 0.14
N PHE A 98 0.87 12.79 -0.62
CA PHE A 98 0.32 13.95 -1.32
C PHE A 98 -1.21 13.92 -1.34
N ILE A 99 -1.82 15.07 -1.59
CA ILE A 99 -3.26 15.24 -1.72
C ILE A 99 -3.60 15.21 -3.20
N ASP A 100 -4.46 14.28 -3.60
CA ASP A 100 -4.99 14.13 -4.96
C ASP A 100 -6.44 14.61 -4.99
N ILE A 101 -6.73 15.66 -5.77
CA ILE A 101 -8.08 16.20 -5.94
C ILE A 101 -8.45 16.08 -7.41
N ARG A 102 -9.58 15.43 -7.72
CA ARG A 102 -10.04 15.15 -9.07
C ARG A 102 -11.54 15.45 -9.22
N ASN A 103 -11.95 15.89 -10.39
CA ASN A 103 -13.36 16.03 -10.70
C ASN A 103 -14.02 14.65 -10.80
N ASN A 104 -15.16 14.49 -10.11
CA ASN A 104 -15.99 13.32 -10.22
C ASN A 104 -17.23 13.66 -11.07
N GLY A 105 -17.20 13.23 -12.32
CA GLY A 105 -18.29 13.52 -13.28
C GLY A 105 -19.63 12.87 -12.93
N LYS A 106 -19.66 11.93 -11.97
CA LYS A 106 -20.92 11.27 -11.53
C LYS A 106 -21.63 12.04 -10.44
N THR A 107 -20.87 12.62 -9.51
CA THR A 107 -21.42 13.32 -8.33
C THR A 107 -21.46 14.83 -8.51
N GLY A 108 -20.72 15.38 -9.47
CA GLY A 108 -20.49 16.82 -9.62
C GLY A 108 -19.57 17.42 -8.56
N LEU A 109 -19.17 16.63 -7.57
CA LEU A 109 -18.19 17.00 -6.54
C LEU A 109 -16.77 16.66 -6.99
N LYS A 110 -15.79 17.02 -6.17
CA LYS A 110 -14.38 16.65 -6.38
C LYS A 110 -13.99 15.55 -5.41
N ASP A 111 -13.48 14.45 -5.92
CA ASP A 111 -12.87 13.41 -5.10
C ASP A 111 -11.59 13.94 -4.49
N ILE A 112 -11.42 13.71 -3.19
CA ILE A 112 -10.19 14.02 -2.46
C ILE A 112 -9.61 12.75 -1.86
N ASN A 113 -8.38 12.42 -2.24
CA ASN A 113 -7.69 11.23 -1.77
C ASN A 113 -6.29 11.57 -1.29
N LEU A 114 -5.88 10.95 -0.20
CA LEU A 114 -4.51 10.96 0.26
C LEU A 114 -3.78 9.81 -0.42
N LYS A 115 -2.59 10.08 -0.95
CA LYS A 115 -1.79 9.11 -1.70
C LYS A 115 -0.39 9.01 -1.10
N MET A 116 0.08 7.79 -0.88
CA MET A 116 1.43 7.55 -0.37
C MET A 116 2.45 7.69 -1.48
N GLN A 117 3.57 8.36 -1.19
CA GLN A 117 4.74 8.40 -2.07
C GLN A 117 5.76 7.34 -1.63
N TYR A 118 6.76 7.05 -2.46
CA TYR A 118 7.76 6.05 -2.13
C TYR A 118 8.60 6.42 -0.90
N GLN A 119 8.76 7.71 -0.59
CA GLN A 119 9.41 8.17 0.65
C GLN A 119 8.59 7.76 1.89
N GLY A 120 7.26 7.78 1.79
CA GLY A 120 6.39 7.26 2.84
C GLY A 120 6.55 5.76 3.04
N VAL A 121 6.71 5.01 1.95
CA VAL A 121 6.99 3.56 2.00
C VAL A 121 8.34 3.30 2.68
N GLU A 122 9.40 4.06 2.33
CA GLU A 122 10.72 3.96 2.97
C GLU A 122 10.65 4.25 4.47
N LYS A 123 9.86 5.26 4.87
CA LYS A 123 9.63 5.57 6.30
C LYS A 123 8.94 4.42 7.03
N ILE A 124 7.93 3.79 6.43
CA ILE A 124 7.25 2.62 6.99
C ILE A 124 8.22 1.46 7.14
N ILE A 125 9.01 1.15 6.12
CA ILE A 125 10.05 0.13 6.19
C ILE A 125 11.01 0.45 7.34
N THR A 126 11.52 1.69 7.41
CA THR A 126 12.45 2.12 8.48
C THR A 126 11.83 1.92 9.86
N ARG A 127 10.58 2.33 10.04
CA ARG A 127 9.91 2.29 11.34
C ARG A 127 9.65 0.86 11.82
N TYR A 128 9.24 -0.03 10.94
CA TYR A 128 8.76 -1.36 11.32
C TYR A 128 9.76 -2.49 11.05
N CYS A 129 10.86 -2.23 10.32
CA CYS A 129 12.01 -3.13 10.23
C CYS A 129 13.13 -2.80 11.23
N THR A 130 12.94 -1.79 12.11
CA THR A 130 13.92 -1.42 13.16
C THR A 130 13.40 -1.93 14.50
N TYR A 131 14.02 -3.00 15.03
CA TYR A 131 13.69 -3.57 16.33
C TYR A 131 14.90 -4.39 16.86
N GLY A 132 15.07 -4.44 18.19
CA GLY A 132 16.23 -5.05 18.80
C GLY A 132 17.52 -4.40 18.31
N ASP A 133 18.43 -5.20 17.80
CA ASP A 133 19.68 -4.79 17.14
C ASP A 133 19.53 -4.55 15.63
N LYS A 134 18.38 -4.88 15.07
CA LYS A 134 18.05 -4.70 13.67
C LYS A 134 17.70 -3.25 13.37
N LYS A 135 18.38 -2.63 12.40
CA LYS A 135 18.20 -1.23 12.04
C LYS A 135 18.35 -1.00 10.55
N VAL A 136 17.35 -0.34 9.94
CA VAL A 136 17.48 0.16 8.58
C VAL A 136 18.44 1.35 8.57
N VAL A 137 19.53 1.23 7.80
CA VAL A 137 20.61 2.23 7.75
C VAL A 137 20.39 3.21 6.60
N ARG A 138 20.04 2.67 5.41
CA ARG A 138 19.83 3.49 4.21
C ARG A 138 19.05 2.73 3.14
N PHE A 139 18.50 3.49 2.21
CA PHE A 139 17.96 2.98 0.95
C PHE A 139 18.84 3.39 -0.22
N TYR A 140 18.92 2.53 -1.21
CA TYR A 140 19.45 2.86 -2.52
C TYR A 140 18.47 2.38 -3.59
N LYS A 141 18.31 3.16 -4.66
CA LYS A 141 17.35 2.84 -5.73
C LYS A 141 17.80 3.47 -7.02
N ASP A 142 17.67 2.74 -8.12
CA ASP A 142 17.95 3.26 -9.45
C ASP A 142 17.20 2.48 -10.53
N ILE A 143 17.13 3.09 -11.70
CA ILE A 143 16.63 2.47 -12.93
C ILE A 143 17.76 1.74 -13.64
N ILE A 144 17.39 0.73 -14.43
CA ILE A 144 18.27 -0.01 -15.31
C ILE A 144 17.91 0.36 -16.73
N CYS A 145 18.90 0.85 -17.49
CA CYS A 145 18.73 1.21 -18.88
C CYS A 145 19.38 0.19 -19.81
N LYS A 146 18.99 0.20 -21.08
CA LYS A 146 19.66 -0.57 -22.11
C LYS A 146 21.14 -0.20 -22.15
N GLY A 147 22.01 -1.20 -22.26
CA GLY A 147 23.46 -0.98 -22.26
C GLY A 147 24.11 -0.87 -20.89
N ASP A 148 23.35 -0.64 -19.80
CA ASP A 148 23.90 -0.72 -18.45
C ASP A 148 24.44 -2.11 -18.15
N LYS A 149 25.57 -2.19 -17.44
CA LYS A 149 26.18 -3.43 -16.99
C LYS A 149 25.90 -3.61 -15.49
N ILE A 150 25.18 -4.68 -15.15
CA ILE A 150 24.89 -5.02 -13.76
C ILE A 150 25.55 -6.36 -13.42
N VAL A 151 26.28 -6.37 -12.32
CA VAL A 151 26.85 -7.59 -11.74
C VAL A 151 26.03 -7.97 -10.52
N GLU A 152 25.36 -9.12 -10.60
CA GLU A 152 24.53 -9.68 -9.54
C GLU A 152 25.16 -10.99 -9.01
N LYS A 153 25.03 -11.23 -7.70
CA LYS A 153 25.41 -12.48 -7.06
C LYS A 153 24.29 -12.93 -6.12
N PRO A 154 24.03 -14.23 -6.00
CA PRO A 154 23.11 -14.73 -5.00
C PRO A 154 23.67 -14.45 -3.59
N ASN A 155 22.84 -13.94 -2.72
CA ASN A 155 23.13 -13.79 -1.29
C ASN A 155 22.42 -14.91 -0.53
N LEU A 156 23.19 -15.91 -0.09
CA LEU A 156 22.65 -17.10 0.56
C LEU A 156 22.07 -16.83 1.95
N LEU A 157 22.41 -15.70 2.58
CA LEU A 157 21.86 -15.31 3.89
C LEU A 157 20.44 -14.79 3.78
N THR A 158 20.18 -13.99 2.75
CA THR A 158 18.86 -13.37 2.54
C THR A 158 17.99 -14.17 1.56
N GLY A 159 18.56 -15.14 0.85
CA GLY A 159 17.88 -15.83 -0.26
C GLY A 159 17.63 -14.96 -1.49
N LEU A 160 18.17 -13.75 -1.53
CA LEU A 160 17.97 -12.75 -2.58
C LEU A 160 19.25 -12.58 -3.40
N TYR A 161 19.13 -11.84 -4.52
CA TYR A 161 20.32 -11.41 -5.26
C TYR A 161 20.88 -10.12 -4.64
N GLU A 162 22.19 -9.97 -4.70
CA GLU A 162 22.91 -8.77 -4.31
C GLU A 162 23.53 -8.13 -5.55
N ILE A 163 23.26 -6.83 -5.77
CA ILE A 163 23.92 -6.06 -6.82
C ILE A 163 25.31 -5.65 -6.31
N LYS A 164 26.34 -6.11 -7.00
CA LYS A 164 27.75 -5.78 -6.69
C LYS A 164 28.22 -4.52 -7.38
N SER A 165 27.81 -4.31 -8.63
CA SER A 165 28.06 -3.07 -9.37
C SER A 165 26.93 -2.79 -10.35
N HIS A 166 26.78 -1.52 -10.67
CA HIS A 166 25.89 -1.00 -11.71
C HIS A 166 26.66 0.09 -12.47
N ASP A 167 27.19 -0.28 -13.65
CA ASP A 167 27.94 0.62 -14.51
C ASP A 167 26.97 1.16 -15.57
N TYR A 168 26.83 2.47 -15.62
CA TYR A 168 25.91 3.13 -16.54
C TYR A 168 26.43 3.07 -17.95
N TYR A 169 25.51 2.91 -18.92
CA TYR A 169 25.81 3.07 -20.32
C TYR A 169 26.28 4.50 -20.61
N GLU A 170 27.48 4.61 -21.19
CA GLU A 170 28.05 5.88 -21.60
C GLU A 170 27.41 6.36 -22.89
N THR A 171 26.86 7.57 -22.90
CA THR A 171 26.20 8.17 -24.04
C THR A 171 26.20 9.70 -23.94
N ASP A 172 26.26 10.39 -25.07
CA ASP A 172 26.14 11.85 -25.16
C ASP A 172 24.67 12.34 -25.00
N ASP A 173 23.69 11.41 -25.00
CA ASP A 173 22.28 11.75 -24.82
C ASP A 173 21.98 11.94 -23.33
N VAL A 174 21.98 13.21 -22.89
CA VAL A 174 21.73 13.62 -21.49
C VAL A 174 20.37 13.16 -20.95
N ASP A 175 19.40 12.95 -21.84
CA ASP A 175 18.05 12.48 -21.48
C ASP A 175 17.90 10.96 -21.61
N TYR A 176 18.96 10.24 -21.98
CA TYR A 176 18.91 8.79 -22.24
C TYR A 176 18.19 8.02 -21.13
N ARG A 177 18.55 8.30 -19.89
CA ARG A 177 18.00 7.61 -18.71
C ARG A 177 16.58 8.04 -18.33
N ASN A 178 16.06 9.13 -18.91
CA ASN A 178 14.70 9.60 -18.68
C ASN A 178 13.69 9.07 -19.71
N LYS A 179 14.18 8.53 -20.85
CA LYS A 179 13.35 8.02 -21.93
C LYS A 179 12.80 6.64 -21.57
N TYR A 180 11.49 6.48 -21.64
CA TYR A 180 10.78 5.23 -21.27
C TYR A 180 11.28 4.02 -22.07
N GLU A 181 11.57 4.19 -23.34
CA GLU A 181 12.06 3.15 -24.24
C GLU A 181 13.43 2.58 -23.87
N ASN A 182 14.24 3.37 -23.16
CA ASN A 182 15.56 2.96 -22.71
C ASN A 182 15.53 2.25 -21.35
N ILE A 183 14.50 2.46 -20.55
CA ILE A 183 14.37 1.83 -19.23
C ILE A 183 13.91 0.38 -19.40
N ILE A 184 14.72 -0.57 -18.96
CA ILE A 184 14.45 -2.01 -19.03
C ILE A 184 14.14 -2.64 -17.65
N GLY A 185 14.40 -1.91 -16.56
CA GLY A 185 14.14 -2.37 -15.22
C GLY A 185 14.45 -1.30 -14.18
N ALA A 186 14.33 -1.66 -12.92
CA ALA A 186 14.79 -0.88 -11.77
C ALA A 186 15.00 -1.79 -10.57
N TYR A 187 15.63 -1.25 -9.54
CA TYR A 187 15.77 -1.92 -8.27
C TYR A 187 15.70 -0.93 -7.11
N ALA A 188 15.35 -1.45 -5.94
CA ALA A 188 15.43 -0.76 -4.67
C ALA A 188 16.10 -1.68 -3.64
N ILE A 189 16.97 -1.12 -2.81
CA ILE A 189 17.74 -1.83 -1.79
C ILE A 189 17.51 -1.15 -0.45
N ALA A 190 17.19 -1.93 0.58
CA ALA A 190 17.31 -1.52 1.97
C ALA A 190 18.53 -2.18 2.59
N TYR A 191 19.45 -1.38 3.11
CA TYR A 191 20.57 -1.87 3.88
C TYR A 191 20.18 -1.93 5.34
N ILE A 192 20.12 -3.13 5.88
CA ILE A 192 19.71 -3.41 7.26
C ILE A 192 20.91 -3.91 8.04
N LEU A 193 21.26 -3.21 9.13
CA LEU A 193 22.22 -3.68 10.11
C LEU A 193 21.52 -4.73 10.97
N GLU A 194 22.12 -5.91 11.12
CA GLU A 194 21.57 -7.07 11.83
C GLU A 194 22.78 -7.89 12.32
N ASP A 195 22.84 -8.18 13.62
CA ASP A 195 23.99 -8.85 14.27
C ASP A 195 25.36 -8.22 13.92
N GLY A 196 25.40 -6.89 13.89
CA GLY A 196 26.62 -6.13 13.54
C GLY A 196 27.03 -6.21 12.06
N LYS A 197 26.24 -6.87 11.20
CA LYS A 197 26.49 -6.98 9.77
C LYS A 197 25.49 -6.19 8.96
N LEU A 198 25.95 -5.58 7.88
CA LEU A 198 25.11 -4.85 6.94
C LEU A 198 24.59 -5.77 5.84
N ASN A 199 23.31 -6.11 5.88
CA ASN A 199 22.66 -7.01 4.94
C ASN A 199 21.82 -6.21 3.92
N PRO A 200 22.04 -6.39 2.60
CA PRO A 200 21.22 -5.80 1.57
C PRO A 200 19.96 -6.65 1.33
N TYR A 201 18.80 -6.02 1.47
CA TYR A 201 17.52 -6.57 1.01
C TYR A 201 17.14 -5.85 -0.27
N ILE A 202 16.91 -6.58 -1.34
CA ILE A 202 16.73 -6.02 -2.67
C ILE A 202 15.42 -6.48 -3.30
N ALA A 203 14.76 -5.54 -3.98
CA ALA A 203 13.73 -5.85 -4.95
C ALA A 203 14.16 -5.35 -6.33
N ARG A 204 13.93 -6.17 -7.34
CA ARG A 204 14.16 -5.85 -8.74
C ARG A 204 12.87 -5.99 -9.53
N ILE A 205 12.64 -5.07 -10.44
CA ILE A 205 11.53 -5.11 -11.40
C ILE A 205 12.09 -5.11 -12.82
N ASP A 206 11.42 -5.83 -13.69
CA ASP A 206 11.70 -5.90 -15.12
C ASP A 206 10.80 -4.97 -15.94
N LYS A 207 10.99 -4.94 -17.25
CA LYS A 207 10.19 -4.15 -18.18
C LYS A 207 8.71 -4.53 -18.14
N ASN A 208 8.38 -5.81 -18.00
CA ASN A 208 7.01 -6.30 -17.96
C ASN A 208 6.27 -5.75 -16.73
N ARG A 209 6.94 -5.72 -15.56
CA ARG A 209 6.35 -5.12 -14.34
C ARG A 209 6.14 -3.62 -14.48
N ILE A 210 7.08 -2.92 -15.14
CA ILE A 210 6.96 -1.49 -15.44
C ILE A 210 5.76 -1.24 -16.37
N GLU A 211 5.61 -2.02 -17.43
CA GLU A 211 4.50 -1.90 -18.38
C GLU A 211 3.15 -2.15 -17.75
N ARG A 212 3.04 -3.16 -16.87
CA ARG A 212 1.83 -3.40 -16.09
C ARG A 212 1.46 -2.18 -15.25
N GLY A 213 2.41 -1.63 -14.49
CA GLY A 213 2.18 -0.43 -13.69
C GLY A 213 1.76 0.78 -14.54
N LYS A 214 2.36 0.94 -15.73
CA LYS A 214 1.97 2.02 -16.65
C LYS A 214 0.57 1.83 -17.21
N LYS A 215 0.19 0.60 -17.61
CA LYS A 215 -1.15 0.28 -18.12
C LYS A 215 -2.24 0.48 -17.07
N ALA A 216 -1.96 0.11 -15.82
CA ALA A 216 -2.88 0.24 -14.71
C ALA A 216 -3.08 1.70 -14.24
N ALA A 217 -2.19 2.62 -14.61
CA ALA A 217 -2.29 4.01 -14.19
C ALA A 217 -3.50 4.71 -14.82
N MET A 218 -4.36 5.30 -13.98
CA MET A 218 -5.55 6.06 -14.44
C MET A 218 -5.21 7.23 -15.38
N THR A 219 -4.02 7.81 -15.23
CA THR A 219 -3.53 8.89 -16.09
C THR A 219 -2.11 8.60 -16.55
N GLN A 220 -1.86 8.78 -17.83
CA GLN A 220 -0.52 8.60 -18.41
C GLN A 220 0.38 9.84 -18.23
N ASN A 221 -0.18 10.98 -17.80
CA ASN A 221 0.57 12.25 -17.77
C ASN A 221 1.83 12.17 -16.91
N ILE A 222 1.74 11.59 -15.69
CA ILE A 222 2.90 11.48 -14.80
C ILE A 222 3.91 10.46 -15.34
N TRP A 223 3.43 9.36 -15.94
CA TRP A 223 4.30 8.38 -16.59
C TRP A 223 5.06 8.97 -17.78
N ASN A 224 4.47 9.93 -18.48
CA ASN A 224 5.11 10.58 -19.61
C ASN A 224 6.04 11.73 -19.19
N SER A 225 5.70 12.44 -18.12
CA SER A 225 6.50 13.60 -17.65
C SER A 225 7.64 13.20 -16.69
N ASP A 226 7.49 12.13 -15.94
CA ASP A 226 8.49 11.69 -14.93
C ASP A 226 8.52 10.15 -14.84
N THR A 227 8.82 9.50 -15.95
CA THR A 227 8.91 8.05 -16.06
C THR A 227 9.82 7.44 -15.01
N ARG A 228 11.02 8.01 -14.83
CA ARG A 228 12.02 7.52 -13.88
C ARG A 228 11.46 7.42 -12.47
N LYS A 229 10.76 8.45 -12.01
CA LYS A 229 10.16 8.51 -10.67
C LYS A 229 9.08 7.46 -10.49
N MET A 230 8.25 7.23 -11.51
CA MET A 230 7.21 6.19 -11.47
C MET A 230 7.79 4.79 -11.43
N VAL A 231 8.85 4.53 -12.19
CA VAL A 231 9.56 3.26 -12.19
C VAL A 231 10.22 3.00 -10.83
N ILE A 232 10.89 4.01 -10.25
CA ILE A 232 11.48 3.93 -8.92
C ILE A 232 10.39 3.67 -7.86
N LYS A 233 9.25 4.37 -7.95
CA LYS A 233 8.09 4.13 -7.06
C LYS A 233 7.70 2.65 -7.08
N THR A 234 7.60 2.05 -8.26
CA THR A 234 7.24 0.63 -8.41
C THR A 234 8.29 -0.28 -7.75
N ALA A 235 9.58 -0.03 -7.93
CA ALA A 235 10.65 -0.81 -7.31
C ALA A 235 10.63 -0.73 -5.78
N VAL A 236 10.34 0.46 -5.21
CA VAL A 236 10.24 0.63 -3.75
C VAL A 236 9.02 -0.11 -3.18
N TRP A 237 7.90 -0.16 -3.90
CA TRP A 237 6.76 -0.96 -3.50
C TRP A 237 7.05 -2.47 -3.51
N GLU A 238 7.81 -2.94 -4.50
CA GLU A 238 8.27 -4.34 -4.49
C GLU A 238 9.25 -4.61 -3.33
N LEU A 239 10.11 -3.65 -2.98
CA LEU A 239 10.96 -3.78 -1.79
C LEU A 239 10.15 -3.87 -0.50
N TYR A 240 9.06 -3.11 -0.39
CA TYR A 240 8.12 -3.25 0.73
C TYR A 240 7.55 -4.67 0.80
N ASN A 241 7.13 -5.25 -0.33
CA ASN A 241 6.60 -6.61 -0.38
C ASN A 241 7.65 -7.65 0.07
N VAL A 242 8.92 -7.48 -0.33
CA VAL A 242 10.05 -8.32 0.12
C VAL A 242 10.25 -8.21 1.64
N LEU A 243 10.12 -7.00 2.20
CA LEU A 243 10.40 -6.75 3.61
C LEU A 243 9.18 -6.94 4.53
N LYS A 244 7.96 -6.95 3.98
CA LYS A 244 6.72 -7.11 4.76
C LYS A 244 6.75 -8.28 5.76
N PRO A 245 7.28 -9.49 5.42
CA PRO A 245 7.38 -10.59 6.38
C PRO A 245 8.32 -10.33 7.57
N TYR A 246 9.22 -9.38 7.45
CA TYR A 246 10.21 -9.03 8.48
C TYR A 246 9.81 -7.78 9.29
N MET A 247 8.63 -7.21 9.03
CA MET A 247 8.15 -6.04 9.73
C MET A 247 7.43 -6.43 11.02
N ILE A 248 7.75 -5.75 12.12
CA ILE A 248 7.00 -5.86 13.37
C ILE A 248 6.16 -4.60 13.52
N MET A 249 4.86 -4.75 13.31
CA MET A 249 3.91 -3.65 13.45
C MET A 249 2.63 -4.10 14.17
N PRO A 250 1.95 -3.20 14.91
CA PRO A 250 0.65 -3.48 15.48
C PRO A 250 -0.34 -3.90 14.39
N GLN A 251 -1.20 -4.89 14.69
CA GLN A 251 -2.18 -5.44 13.73
C GLN A 251 -3.05 -4.36 13.10
N GLU A 252 -3.42 -3.38 13.85
CA GLU A 252 -4.27 -2.29 13.43
C GLU A 252 -3.58 -1.37 12.40
N VAL A 253 -2.29 -1.09 12.65
CA VAL A 253 -1.47 -0.33 11.69
C VAL A 253 -1.30 -1.13 10.40
N ALA A 254 -1.10 -2.45 10.52
CA ALA A 254 -1.05 -3.35 9.37
C ALA A 254 -2.36 -3.31 8.58
N ASN A 255 -3.51 -3.35 9.26
CA ASN A 255 -4.83 -3.27 8.62
C ASN A 255 -5.05 -1.92 7.92
N ASP A 256 -4.69 -0.81 8.54
CA ASP A 256 -4.80 0.52 7.94
C ASP A 256 -3.86 0.66 6.74
N LEU A 257 -2.65 0.14 6.84
CA LEU A 257 -1.69 0.13 5.75
C LEU A 257 -2.16 -0.74 4.57
N ASP A 258 -2.71 -1.92 4.85
CA ASP A 258 -3.29 -2.79 3.81
C ASP A 258 -4.48 -2.12 3.08
N LYS A 259 -5.31 -1.34 3.78
CA LYS A 259 -6.37 -0.52 3.14
C LYS A 259 -5.78 0.55 2.22
N ILE A 260 -4.74 1.26 2.68
CA ILE A 260 -4.04 2.26 1.88
C ILE A 260 -3.43 1.61 0.64
N ILE A 261 -2.73 0.48 0.81
CA ILE A 261 -2.11 -0.26 -0.29
C ILE A 261 -3.17 -0.75 -1.29
N LYS A 262 -4.26 -1.34 -0.81
CA LYS A 262 -5.36 -1.77 -1.69
C LYS A 262 -5.94 -0.59 -2.49
N ASN A 263 -6.09 0.58 -1.89
CA ASN A 263 -6.53 1.78 -2.59
C ASN A 263 -5.49 2.31 -3.59
N GLU A 264 -4.19 2.09 -3.35
CA GLU A 264 -3.11 2.41 -4.30
C GLU A 264 -2.99 1.35 -5.41
N VAL A 265 -3.14 0.06 -5.07
CA VAL A 265 -2.92 -1.11 -5.92
C VAL A 265 -4.20 -1.57 -6.63
N ASN A 266 -5.41 -1.26 -6.12
CA ASN A 266 -6.66 -1.52 -6.85
C ASN A 266 -6.75 -0.74 -8.18
N PHE A 267 -5.88 0.25 -8.38
CA PHE A 267 -5.65 0.80 -9.70
C PHE A 267 -4.72 -0.08 -10.56
N ASP A 268 -3.88 -0.94 -9.93
CA ASP A 268 -2.96 -1.84 -10.62
C ASP A 268 -3.55 -3.25 -10.87
N ASN A 269 -4.60 -3.66 -10.15
CA ASN A 269 -5.05 -5.07 -10.09
C ASN A 269 -6.48 -5.33 -10.60
N LYS A 270 -7.21 -4.34 -11.12
CA LYS A 270 -8.56 -4.65 -11.67
C LYS A 270 -8.53 -5.70 -12.79
N ASP A 271 -7.43 -5.74 -13.56
CA ASP A 271 -7.27 -6.70 -14.66
C ASP A 271 -6.72 -8.07 -14.18
N PHE A 272 -6.08 -8.14 -12.99
CA PHE A 272 -5.44 -9.37 -12.51
C PHE A 272 -6.45 -10.37 -11.92
N ILE A 273 -7.47 -9.88 -11.22
CA ILE A 273 -8.47 -10.77 -10.60
C ILE A 273 -9.43 -11.32 -11.65
N GLU A 274 -9.70 -10.56 -12.72
CA GLU A 274 -10.54 -11.03 -13.82
C GLU A 274 -9.81 -12.02 -14.73
N VAL A 275 -8.52 -11.80 -15.03
CA VAL A 275 -7.74 -12.70 -15.89
C VAL A 275 -7.45 -14.04 -15.21
N GLU A 276 -7.05 -14.06 -13.93
CA GLU A 276 -6.87 -15.31 -13.19
C GLU A 276 -8.21 -16.06 -12.98
N ALA A 277 -9.31 -15.33 -12.78
CA ALA A 277 -10.65 -15.94 -12.66
C ALA A 277 -11.20 -16.43 -14.00
N GLU A 278 -10.86 -15.81 -15.11
CA GLU A 278 -11.22 -16.28 -16.45
C GLU A 278 -10.36 -17.45 -16.90
N ASP A 279 -9.05 -17.43 -16.66
CA ASP A 279 -8.15 -18.53 -16.98
C ASP A 279 -8.45 -19.77 -16.12
N VAL A 280 -8.74 -19.60 -14.82
CA VAL A 280 -9.18 -20.71 -13.96
C VAL A 280 -10.56 -21.24 -14.41
N LYS A 281 -11.50 -20.37 -14.79
CA LYS A 281 -12.80 -20.79 -15.33
C LYS A 281 -12.67 -21.49 -16.68
N LYS A 282 -11.72 -21.10 -17.52
CA LYS A 282 -11.45 -21.72 -18.80
C LYS A 282 -10.77 -23.08 -18.63
N THR A 283 -9.76 -23.16 -17.76
CA THR A 283 -9.06 -24.40 -17.43
C THR A 283 -10.00 -25.42 -16.74
N VAL A 284 -10.87 -24.96 -15.83
CA VAL A 284 -11.89 -25.82 -15.20
C VAL A 284 -12.95 -26.27 -16.20
N LYS A 285 -13.36 -25.43 -17.15
CA LYS A 285 -14.30 -25.84 -18.22
C LYS A 285 -13.65 -26.80 -19.21
N GLU A 286 -12.39 -26.64 -19.54
CA GLU A 286 -11.64 -27.52 -20.41
C GLU A 286 -11.34 -28.87 -19.74
N SER A 287 -11.04 -28.92 -18.44
CA SER A 287 -10.90 -30.16 -17.68
C SER A 287 -12.23 -30.91 -17.52
N ILE A 288 -13.34 -30.20 -17.28
CA ILE A 288 -14.68 -30.81 -17.21
C ILE A 288 -15.15 -31.32 -18.61
N ALA A 289 -14.73 -30.66 -19.69
CA ALA A 289 -15.03 -31.07 -21.04
C ALA A 289 -14.20 -32.31 -21.48
N SER A 290 -12.97 -32.44 -21.01
CA SER A 290 -12.11 -33.60 -21.27
C SER A 290 -12.52 -34.83 -20.46
N GLU A 291 -13.11 -34.67 -19.27
CA GLU A 291 -13.66 -35.80 -18.49
C GLU A 291 -14.99 -36.32 -19.02
N LYS A 292 -15.70 -35.56 -19.88
CA LYS A 292 -16.97 -36.01 -20.47
C LYS A 292 -16.83 -36.86 -21.75
N VAL A 293 -15.63 -37.02 -22.27
CA VAL A 293 -15.41 -37.79 -23.52
C VAL A 293 -15.10 -39.27 -23.25
N ASP A 294 -14.72 -39.66 -22.00
CA ASP A 294 -14.36 -41.05 -21.67
C ASP A 294 -15.42 -41.85 -20.88
N ASN A 295 -16.65 -41.37 -20.73
CA ASN A 295 -17.70 -42.06 -19.96
C ASN A 295 -18.95 -42.38 -20.80
N ASP A 296 -18.76 -43.02 -21.95
CA ASP A 296 -19.84 -43.78 -22.62
C ASP A 296 -19.55 -45.29 -22.47
N PHE A 297 -19.61 -45.81 -21.25
CA PHE A 297 -19.91 -47.23 -21.00
C PHE A 297 -20.37 -47.43 -19.54
N ASN A 298 -21.61 -47.95 -19.46
CA ASN A 298 -22.28 -48.57 -18.31
C ASN A 298 -23.01 -47.68 -17.31
N ASN A 299 -24.32 -47.67 -17.52
CA ASN A 299 -25.39 -47.55 -16.54
C ASN A 299 -25.24 -48.58 -15.39
N ASP A 300 -25.42 -48.15 -14.18
CA ASP A 300 -26.40 -48.54 -13.16
C ASP A 300 -25.80 -48.42 -11.74
N GLU A 301 -26.65 -47.83 -10.87
CA GLU A 301 -26.59 -47.93 -9.41
C GLU A 301 -25.32 -47.37 -8.70
N THR A 302 -25.39 -46.12 -8.22
CA THR A 302 -25.00 -45.75 -6.82
C THR A 302 -25.06 -44.25 -6.59
N ASN A 303 -26.26 -43.70 -6.44
CA ASN A 303 -26.41 -42.27 -6.06
C ASN A 303 -26.63 -42.02 -4.56
N ASN A 304 -26.30 -42.99 -3.68
CA ASN A 304 -26.57 -42.88 -2.23
C ASN A 304 -25.34 -42.91 -1.33
N SER A 305 -24.11 -43.10 -1.85
CA SER A 305 -22.92 -43.26 -1.01
C SER A 305 -22.14 -41.94 -0.74
N ASP A 306 -22.27 -40.99 -1.63
CA ASP A 306 -21.48 -39.75 -1.51
C ASP A 306 -22.11 -38.68 -0.58
N GLU A 307 -23.42 -38.66 -0.45
CA GLU A 307 -24.09 -37.77 0.53
C GLU A 307 -23.87 -38.25 1.97
N GLU A 308 -23.87 -39.57 2.19
CA GLU A 308 -23.59 -40.14 3.52
C GLU A 308 -22.15 -39.96 3.93
N ARG A 309 -21.19 -40.06 3.01
CA ARG A 309 -19.75 -39.80 3.24
C ARG A 309 -19.49 -38.37 3.55
N THR A 310 -20.14 -37.44 2.86
CA THR A 310 -20.00 -35.97 3.11
C THR A 310 -20.64 -35.57 4.43
N LYS A 311 -21.70 -36.23 4.86
CA LYS A 311 -22.33 -36.02 6.18
C LYS A 311 -21.45 -36.51 7.32
N LYS A 312 -20.82 -37.69 7.18
CA LYS A 312 -19.89 -38.23 8.17
C LYS A 312 -18.65 -37.35 8.36
N LEU A 313 -18.05 -36.86 7.27
CA LEU A 313 -16.91 -35.95 7.34
C LEU A 313 -17.24 -34.60 8.02
N LYS A 314 -18.44 -34.08 7.83
CA LYS A 314 -18.91 -32.88 8.53
C LYS A 314 -19.15 -33.10 10.02
N GLU A 315 -19.66 -34.26 10.43
CA GLU A 315 -19.85 -34.60 11.84
C GLU A 315 -18.52 -34.84 12.57
N GLU A 316 -17.55 -35.49 11.92
CA GLU A 316 -16.20 -35.69 12.48
C GLU A 316 -15.46 -34.36 12.66
N ALA A 317 -15.52 -33.45 11.68
CA ALA A 317 -14.94 -32.12 11.80
C ALA A 317 -15.57 -31.29 12.92
N LEU A 318 -16.89 -31.41 13.11
CA LEU A 318 -17.61 -30.69 14.19
C LEU A 318 -17.26 -31.24 15.58
N ASN A 319 -17.00 -32.55 15.70
CA ASN A 319 -16.63 -33.19 16.96
C ASN A 319 -15.17 -32.86 17.32
N GLN A 320 -14.24 -32.80 16.37
CA GLN A 320 -12.86 -32.33 16.60
C GLN A 320 -12.79 -30.87 17.06
N LEU A 321 -13.65 -29.99 16.53
CA LEU A 321 -13.78 -28.60 16.97
C LEU A 321 -14.32 -28.48 18.42
N LYS A 322 -15.22 -29.36 18.83
CA LYS A 322 -15.75 -29.40 20.22
C LYS A 322 -14.75 -29.97 21.24
N GLU A 323 -13.88 -30.88 20.82
CA GLU A 323 -12.82 -31.42 21.66
C GLU A 323 -11.66 -30.42 21.86
N SER A 324 -11.28 -29.67 20.82
CA SER A 324 -10.27 -28.63 20.95
C SER A 324 -10.70 -27.46 21.84
N GLN A 325 -12.01 -27.17 21.93
CA GLN A 325 -12.55 -26.16 22.85
C GLN A 325 -12.66 -26.62 24.32
N LYS A 326 -12.56 -27.91 24.59
CA LYS A 326 -12.58 -28.47 25.98
C LYS A 326 -11.18 -28.55 26.60
N SER A 327 -10.09 -28.48 25.81
CA SER A 327 -8.73 -28.55 26.33
C SER A 327 -8.15 -27.21 26.81
N ASP A 328 -8.84 -26.09 26.56
CA ASP A 328 -8.39 -24.74 26.96
C ASP A 328 -8.99 -24.23 28.30
N SER A 329 -9.41 -25.13 29.19
CA SER A 329 -9.83 -24.74 30.53
C SER A 329 -8.68 -24.81 31.55
N TYR A 330 -8.01 -23.67 31.69
CA TYR A 330 -7.51 -23.09 32.93
C TYR A 330 -6.62 -23.95 33.85
N SER A 331 -5.33 -23.62 33.88
CA SER A 331 -4.46 -23.85 35.06
C SER A 331 -4.00 -22.50 35.63
N PRO A 332 -4.23 -22.17 36.90
CA PRO A 332 -3.87 -20.88 37.46
C PRO A 332 -2.35 -20.78 37.71
N MET A 333 -1.76 -19.67 37.24
CA MET A 333 -0.38 -19.30 37.56
C MET A 333 -0.19 -19.16 39.10
N LYS A 334 0.82 -19.84 39.63
CA LYS A 334 1.35 -19.61 40.97
C LYS A 334 2.12 -18.29 40.96
N GLU A 335 1.75 -17.39 41.86
CA GLU A 335 2.50 -16.17 42.19
C GLU A 335 3.93 -16.54 42.64
N PHE A 336 4.90 -15.96 41.97
CA PHE A 336 6.30 -15.92 42.39
C PHE A 336 6.51 -14.64 43.18
N ASN A 337 6.59 -14.76 44.50
CA ASN A 337 7.08 -13.71 45.39
C ASN A 337 8.60 -13.56 45.20
N MET A 338 9.02 -12.38 44.81
CA MET A 338 10.42 -11.97 44.73
C MET A 338 10.69 -11.00 45.89
N TYR A 339 11.07 -11.56 47.06
CA TYR A 339 11.85 -10.90 48.13
C TYR A 339 12.45 -12.02 48.98
N ASP A 340 13.74 -12.27 48.72
CA ASP A 340 14.85 -12.44 49.68
C ASP A 340 16.19 -12.35 48.91
#